data_229348016b213befd8a245cde3b1a688
#
_entry.id   229348016b213befd8a245cde3b1a688
#
_cell.length_a   1.000
_cell.length_b   1.000
_cell.length_c   1.000
_cell.angle_alpha   90.00
_cell.angle_beta   90.00
_cell.angle_gamma   90.00
#
_symmetry.space_group_name_H-M   'P 1'
#
loop_
_entity.id
_entity.type
_entity.pdbx_description
1 polymer ?
#
loop_
_entity_poly.entity_id
_entity_poly.type
_entity_poly.pdbx_seq_one_letter_code
_entity_poly.pdbx_strand_id
1 'polypeptide(L)'
;MSSFFHTSIDLLSWLLVALAGLSSGYCECGYSVNQTTASSFEIFTDLLETDFLHSANLTGAGWIPQQYNVTSKAARGPYGKQFMISNVVANPLKDKYSWTGNSINGGDAGLQLWVRANDSDGLIGSAELAAQRTDLLYGSFRIGVKMSGDSGTCGAFFWFRNNSQEIDMEFLSKQFNDSSSAVNLVLQTPLSMAAGFDASNTADFKVEALPFRPDEEFHEYRFDWSPEKVSFYADGQWLHDMTRYSPNSPGHLVLNHWSNGDSLWSAGPPQSDAVMTVSYIKAYFNSSDPARQEAYAARCPTLNPNEVCEIPNQTTPPDSSGANGNQTAHTYFFSLDTGHTPNQTVYNATNATHSGATSILGASRSVSLLASMPLFVVILTWTFAL
;
A
#
# COMPACT_ATOMS: atom_id res chain seq x y z
N MET A 1 17.72 -13.95 72.81
CA MET A 1 18.20 -14.58 71.58
C MET A 1 16.99 -15.14 70.85
N SER A 2 16.44 -14.41 69.98
CA SER A 2 15.44 -14.91 68.97
C SER A 2 14.93 -13.71 68.19
N SER A 3 15.47 -13.45 67.05
CA SER A 3 14.84 -12.63 66.00
C SER A 3 15.84 -12.36 64.88
N PHE A 4 15.96 -13.23 63.94
CA PHE A 4 16.59 -12.97 62.62
C PHE A 4 16.32 -14.17 61.69
N PHE A 5 15.10 -14.31 61.18
CA PHE A 5 14.83 -15.21 60.05
C PHE A 5 13.41 -14.93 59.49
N HIS A 6 13.14 -13.74 58.93
CA HIS A 6 11.87 -13.54 58.23
C HIS A 6 11.91 -12.48 57.10
N THR A 7 13.08 -12.06 56.62
CA THR A 7 13.13 -11.01 55.59
C THR A 7 13.74 -11.44 54.26
N SER A 8 14.04 -12.72 54.05
CA SER A 8 14.71 -13.16 52.79
C SER A 8 13.79 -13.86 51.78
N ILE A 9 12.53 -14.13 52.11
CA ILE A 9 11.62 -14.88 51.22
C ILE A 9 10.78 -13.91 50.39
N ASP A 10 10.51 -12.70 50.86
CA ASP A 10 9.64 -11.76 50.12
C ASP A 10 10.31 -11.06 48.94
N LEU A 11 11.65 -10.90 48.97
CA LEU A 11 12.39 -10.29 47.88
C LEU A 11 12.50 -11.21 46.61
N LEU A 12 12.51 -12.53 46.81
CA LEU A 12 12.58 -13.49 45.71
C LEU A 12 11.24 -13.63 44.99
N SER A 13 10.13 -13.43 45.71
CA SER A 13 8.78 -13.47 45.13
C SER A 13 8.48 -12.26 44.23
N TRP A 14 8.99 -11.11 44.54
CA TRP A 14 8.85 -9.89 43.71
C TRP A 14 9.76 -9.89 42.49
N LEU A 15 10.90 -10.59 42.51
CA LEU A 15 11.77 -10.73 41.34
C LEU A 15 11.21 -11.72 40.31
N LEU A 16 10.42 -12.72 40.73
CA LEU A 16 9.79 -13.68 39.84
C LEU A 16 8.51 -13.14 39.19
N VAL A 17 7.83 -12.16 39.78
CA VAL A 17 6.66 -11.50 39.18
C VAL A 17 7.07 -10.42 38.16
N ALA A 18 8.27 -9.85 38.28
CA ALA A 18 8.79 -8.85 37.36
C ALA A 18 9.33 -9.43 36.03
N LEU A 19 9.52 -10.75 35.95
CA LEU A 19 10.00 -11.44 34.73
C LEU A 19 8.87 -12.09 33.90
N ALA A 20 7.62 -11.99 34.36
CA ALA A 20 6.46 -12.58 33.66
C ALA A 20 5.72 -11.60 32.75
N GLY A 21 6.35 -10.56 32.24
CA GLY A 21 5.62 -9.53 31.54
C GLY A 21 6.34 -8.78 30.45
N LEU A 22 7.04 -9.44 29.54
CA LEU A 22 7.37 -8.93 28.22
C LEU A 22 7.58 -10.12 27.28
N SER A 23 6.58 -10.96 27.09
CA SER A 23 6.48 -11.66 25.82
C SER A 23 5.99 -10.61 24.81
N SER A 24 6.91 -9.95 24.12
CA SER A 24 6.56 -9.26 22.89
C SER A 24 5.89 -10.31 22.00
N GLY A 25 4.58 -10.18 21.79
CA GLY A 25 3.85 -11.13 20.99
C GLY A 25 4.43 -11.14 19.58
N TYR A 26 5.00 -12.26 19.19
CA TYR A 26 5.39 -12.49 17.80
C TYR A 26 4.13 -12.58 16.96
N CYS A 27 4.11 -11.95 15.79
CA CYS A 27 2.99 -12.04 14.86
C CYS A 27 3.02 -13.34 14.04
N GLU A 28 3.36 -14.46 14.69
CA GLU A 28 3.53 -15.75 14.00
C GLU A 28 2.23 -16.26 13.38
N CYS A 29 1.09 -15.94 14.03
CA CYS A 29 -0.23 -16.30 13.54
C CYS A 29 -0.91 -15.15 12.75
N GLY A 30 -0.16 -14.13 12.33
CA GLY A 30 -0.60 -13.11 11.41
C GLY A 30 -1.04 -11.79 12.04
N TYR A 31 -1.90 -11.07 11.34
CA TYR A 31 -2.31 -9.70 11.61
C TYR A 31 -3.82 -9.57 11.57
N SER A 32 -4.39 -8.67 12.36
CA SER A 32 -5.83 -8.40 12.33
C SER A 32 -6.13 -6.92 12.52
N VAL A 33 -7.19 -6.44 11.88
CA VAL A 33 -7.76 -5.09 12.09
C VAL A 33 -8.73 -5.05 13.26
N ASN A 34 -9.19 -6.23 13.71
CA ASN A 34 -10.15 -6.38 14.80
C ASN A 34 -9.57 -7.27 15.88
N GLN A 35 -9.81 -6.93 17.14
CA GLN A 35 -9.40 -7.79 18.24
C GLN A 35 -10.22 -9.08 18.29
N THR A 36 -9.62 -10.11 18.86
CA THR A 36 -10.06 -11.50 18.92
C THR A 36 -11.45 -11.76 19.52
N THR A 37 -12.12 -10.74 20.08
CA THR A 37 -13.45 -10.84 20.66
C THR A 37 -14.58 -10.50 19.71
N ALA A 38 -14.27 -9.99 18.51
CA ALA A 38 -15.29 -9.66 17.53
C ALA A 38 -15.72 -10.89 16.72
N SER A 39 -17.01 -10.98 16.41
CA SER A 39 -17.56 -12.03 15.54
C SER A 39 -17.04 -11.94 14.07
N SER A 40 -16.35 -10.86 13.75
CA SER A 40 -15.74 -10.56 12.45
C SER A 40 -14.22 -10.57 12.52
N PHE A 41 -13.63 -11.42 13.36
CA PHE A 41 -12.19 -11.56 13.48
C PHE A 41 -11.59 -12.14 12.20
N GLU A 42 -10.90 -11.28 11.43
CA GLU A 42 -10.22 -11.65 10.22
C GLU A 42 -8.71 -11.65 10.45
N ILE A 43 -8.05 -12.71 10.03
CA ILE A 43 -6.61 -12.87 10.17
C ILE A 43 -5.98 -12.81 8.78
N PHE A 44 -4.99 -11.92 8.65
CA PHE A 44 -4.15 -11.81 7.46
C PHE A 44 -2.81 -12.49 7.73
N THR A 45 -2.38 -13.35 6.82
CA THR A 45 -1.22 -14.24 7.04
C THR A 45 0.10 -13.66 6.59
N ASP A 46 0.05 -12.57 5.81
CA ASP A 46 1.18 -11.97 5.11
C ASP A 46 1.17 -10.46 5.19
N LEU A 47 2.33 -9.84 4.97
CA LEU A 47 2.46 -8.39 4.91
C LEU A 47 3.35 -7.94 3.75
N LEU A 48 3.09 -6.72 3.27
CA LEU A 48 3.96 -5.91 2.41
C LEU A 48 3.94 -4.50 2.97
N GLU A 49 5.03 -4.05 3.55
CA GLU A 49 5.18 -2.69 4.07
C GLU A 49 6.35 -2.01 3.37
N THR A 50 6.15 -0.76 3.00
CA THR A 50 7.20 0.08 2.40
C THR A 50 7.15 1.48 2.98
N ASP A 51 8.22 1.87 3.61
CA ASP A 51 8.50 3.22 4.06
C ASP A 51 9.22 3.98 2.94
N PHE A 52 8.48 4.80 2.20
CA PHE A 52 9.04 5.59 1.11
C PHE A 52 9.78 6.85 1.60
N LEU A 53 9.62 7.24 2.87
CA LEU A 53 10.41 8.34 3.43
C LEU A 53 11.90 8.00 3.52
N HIS A 54 12.24 6.69 3.60
CA HIS A 54 13.62 6.23 3.72
C HIS A 54 14.05 5.31 2.59
N SER A 55 13.16 4.97 1.64
CA SER A 55 13.46 4.05 0.55
C SER A 55 13.89 4.78 -0.72
N ALA A 56 15.14 4.55 -1.15
CA ALA A 56 15.65 5.02 -2.44
C ALA A 56 15.59 3.95 -3.54
N ASN A 57 15.44 2.68 -3.19
CA ASN A 57 15.45 1.55 -4.13
C ASN A 57 14.06 0.91 -4.22
N LEU A 58 13.25 1.39 -5.15
CA LEU A 58 11.87 0.92 -5.33
C LEU A 58 11.81 -0.57 -5.69
N THR A 59 12.67 -1.04 -6.58
CA THR A 59 12.70 -2.45 -6.98
C THR A 59 13.13 -3.36 -5.82
N GLY A 60 14.13 -2.94 -5.04
CA GLY A 60 14.53 -3.65 -3.83
C GLY A 60 13.46 -3.64 -2.73
N ALA A 61 12.56 -2.67 -2.75
CA ALA A 61 11.41 -2.59 -1.85
C ALA A 61 10.16 -3.34 -2.38
N GLY A 62 10.26 -4.05 -3.50
CA GLY A 62 9.17 -4.87 -4.05
C GLY A 62 8.24 -4.13 -5.00
N TRP A 63 8.70 -3.05 -5.66
CA TRP A 63 7.91 -2.22 -6.56
C TRP A 63 8.56 -2.06 -7.93
N ILE A 64 7.74 -2.05 -8.98
CA ILE A 64 8.18 -1.93 -10.38
C ILE A 64 7.53 -0.71 -11.02
N PRO A 65 8.30 0.36 -11.34
CA PRO A 65 7.82 1.44 -12.19
C PRO A 65 7.42 0.92 -13.58
N GLN A 66 6.29 1.38 -14.08
CA GLN A 66 5.71 0.92 -15.33
C GLN A 66 6.08 1.84 -16.51
N GLN A 67 6.19 1.25 -17.71
CA GLN A 67 6.44 2.01 -18.94
C GLN A 67 5.63 1.44 -20.10
N TYR A 68 4.59 2.17 -20.51
CA TYR A 68 3.74 1.83 -21.66
C TYR A 68 2.88 3.01 -22.07
N ASN A 69 2.27 2.93 -23.25
CA ASN A 69 1.36 3.94 -23.76
C ASN A 69 -0.07 3.41 -23.84
N VAL A 70 -1.04 4.28 -23.55
CA VAL A 70 -2.47 4.05 -23.75
C VAL A 70 -2.95 5.08 -24.74
N THR A 71 -3.54 4.64 -25.86
CA THR A 71 -4.09 5.56 -26.86
C THR A 71 -5.24 6.39 -26.30
N SER A 72 -5.54 7.56 -26.87
CA SER A 72 -6.66 8.40 -26.44
C SER A 72 -8.00 7.65 -26.44
N LYS A 73 -8.23 6.79 -27.45
CA LYS A 73 -9.42 5.93 -27.53
C LYS A 73 -9.50 4.98 -26.31
N ALA A 74 -8.41 4.28 -25.98
CA ALA A 74 -8.37 3.37 -24.85
C ALA A 74 -8.37 4.12 -23.50
N ALA A 75 -7.77 5.30 -23.44
CA ALA A 75 -7.81 6.19 -22.29
C ALA A 75 -9.18 6.87 -22.09
N ARG A 76 -10.08 6.79 -23.06
CA ARG A 76 -11.42 7.38 -23.00
C ARG A 76 -11.41 8.90 -22.79
N GLY A 77 -10.46 9.61 -23.42
CA GLY A 77 -10.32 11.05 -23.30
C GLY A 77 -9.72 11.68 -24.55
N PRO A 78 -9.64 13.01 -24.61
CA PRO A 78 -8.99 13.74 -25.71
C PRO A 78 -7.52 13.34 -25.91
N TYR A 79 -6.85 12.96 -24.83
CA TYR A 79 -5.46 12.56 -24.81
C TYR A 79 -5.28 11.09 -24.43
N GLY A 80 -4.20 10.47 -24.91
CA GLY A 80 -3.71 9.20 -24.39
C GLY A 80 -2.85 9.42 -23.14
N LYS A 81 -2.39 8.33 -22.54
CA LYS A 81 -1.50 8.34 -21.38
C LYS A 81 -0.16 7.73 -21.76
N GLN A 82 0.95 8.34 -21.34
CA GLN A 82 2.28 7.77 -21.45
C GLN A 82 2.84 7.54 -20.06
N PHE A 83 2.74 6.31 -19.57
CA PHE A 83 3.38 5.94 -18.32
C PHE A 83 4.89 5.81 -18.53
N MET A 84 5.67 6.52 -17.71
CA MET A 84 7.11 6.64 -17.86
C MET A 84 7.82 6.35 -16.54
N ILE A 85 8.87 5.52 -16.60
CA ILE A 85 9.72 5.24 -15.43
C ILE A 85 10.30 6.54 -14.85
N SER A 86 10.67 7.50 -15.70
CA SER A 86 11.22 8.80 -15.28
C SER A 86 10.23 9.68 -14.50
N ASN A 87 8.94 9.36 -14.53
CA ASN A 87 7.91 10.05 -13.77
C ASN A 87 7.67 9.42 -12.40
N VAL A 88 8.31 8.29 -12.09
CA VAL A 88 8.28 7.62 -10.80
C VAL A 88 9.61 7.88 -10.09
N VAL A 89 9.61 8.74 -9.07
CA VAL A 89 10.83 9.25 -8.45
C VAL A 89 10.87 8.95 -6.96
N ALA A 90 11.87 8.20 -6.51
CA ALA A 90 12.16 8.08 -5.08
C ALA A 90 12.80 9.37 -4.58
N ASN A 91 12.20 10.00 -3.58
CA ASN A 91 12.64 11.27 -3.00
C ASN A 91 12.69 11.19 -1.46
N PRO A 92 13.54 10.32 -0.89
CA PRO A 92 13.57 10.12 0.55
C PRO A 92 14.07 11.35 1.31
N LEU A 93 13.89 11.33 2.62
CA LEU A 93 14.44 12.31 3.54
C LEU A 93 15.98 12.36 3.44
N LYS A 94 16.55 13.56 3.58
CA LYS A 94 18.02 13.73 3.66
C LYS A 94 18.60 13.10 4.92
N ASP A 95 17.90 13.25 6.03
CA ASP A 95 18.26 12.61 7.30
C ASP A 95 17.52 11.28 7.41
N LYS A 96 18.25 10.19 7.22
CA LYS A 96 17.73 8.82 7.30
C LYS A 96 17.24 8.38 8.69
N TYR A 97 17.46 9.20 9.71
CA TYR A 97 17.00 8.94 11.08
C TYR A 97 15.81 9.81 11.48
N SER A 98 15.45 10.78 10.65
CA SER A 98 14.29 11.64 10.88
C SER A 98 13.08 11.11 10.13
N TRP A 99 11.90 11.34 10.67
CA TRP A 99 10.63 11.05 10.02
C TRP A 99 10.02 12.29 9.37
N THR A 100 10.67 13.42 9.50
CA THR A 100 10.23 14.71 8.97
C THR A 100 11.42 15.52 8.45
N GLY A 101 11.17 16.46 7.58
CA GLY A 101 12.18 17.42 7.12
C GLY A 101 12.41 17.42 5.61
N ASN A 102 13.56 17.95 5.22
CA ASN A 102 13.89 18.12 3.80
C ASN A 102 14.17 16.78 3.09
N SER A 103 13.61 16.62 1.91
CA SER A 103 13.91 15.52 0.99
C SER A 103 15.20 15.75 0.20
N ILE A 104 15.71 14.70 -0.43
CA ILE A 104 16.94 14.75 -1.23
C ILE A 104 16.82 15.73 -2.41
N ASN A 105 15.68 15.68 -3.13
CA ASN A 105 15.46 16.49 -4.33
C ASN A 105 14.66 17.77 -4.07
N GLY A 106 14.27 18.05 -2.82
CA GLY A 106 13.36 19.14 -2.46
C GLY A 106 11.90 18.74 -2.59
N GLY A 107 10.99 19.59 -2.10
CA GLY A 107 9.58 19.27 -1.96
C GLY A 107 9.32 18.20 -0.89
N ASP A 108 8.13 17.60 -0.93
CA ASP A 108 7.73 16.58 0.01
C ASP A 108 8.56 15.30 -0.15
N ALA A 109 8.97 14.72 0.98
CA ALA A 109 9.69 13.45 0.99
C ALA A 109 8.74 12.27 0.75
N GLY A 110 9.23 11.24 0.04
CA GLY A 110 8.51 10.03 -0.26
C GLY A 110 8.69 9.56 -1.70
N LEU A 111 7.79 8.72 -2.16
CA LEU A 111 7.66 8.33 -3.56
C LEU A 111 6.85 9.40 -4.30
N GLN A 112 7.42 9.99 -5.33
CA GLN A 112 6.76 10.99 -6.17
C GLN A 112 6.29 10.38 -7.49
N LEU A 113 5.01 10.57 -7.81
CA LEU A 113 4.38 10.19 -9.07
C LEU A 113 4.00 11.46 -9.83
N TRP A 114 4.61 11.68 -11.01
CA TRP A 114 4.50 12.92 -11.77
C TRP A 114 3.56 12.79 -12.97
N VAL A 115 2.70 13.80 -13.16
CA VAL A 115 1.99 14.05 -14.42
C VAL A 115 2.59 15.30 -15.06
N ARG A 116 2.94 15.22 -16.36
CA ARG A 116 3.57 16.34 -17.06
C ARG A 116 2.52 17.26 -17.68
N ALA A 117 2.78 18.56 -17.59
CA ALA A 117 1.89 19.59 -18.14
C ALA A 117 1.83 19.58 -19.67
N ASN A 118 2.94 19.17 -20.31
CA ASN A 118 3.03 19.13 -21.76
C ASN A 118 2.70 17.73 -22.28
N ASP A 119 1.83 17.67 -23.29
CA ASP A 119 1.63 16.46 -24.05
C ASP A 119 2.73 16.28 -25.10
N SER A 120 3.01 15.04 -25.48
CA SER A 120 3.83 14.70 -26.62
C SER A 120 3.04 13.77 -27.52
N ASP A 121 2.81 14.17 -28.76
CA ASP A 121 2.08 13.41 -29.75
C ASP A 121 0.66 12.98 -29.27
N GLY A 122 -0.01 13.86 -28.51
CA GLY A 122 -1.33 13.59 -27.95
C GLY A 122 -1.34 12.61 -26.75
N LEU A 123 -0.18 12.38 -26.14
CA LEU A 123 -0.02 11.56 -24.93
C LEU A 123 0.43 12.43 -23.75
N ILE A 124 -0.24 12.32 -22.61
CA ILE A 124 0.15 13.01 -21.37
C ILE A 124 1.09 12.10 -20.57
N GLY A 125 2.28 12.63 -20.25
CA GLY A 125 3.26 11.93 -19.42
C GLY A 125 2.69 11.68 -18.03
N SER A 126 2.60 10.42 -17.64
CA SER A 126 1.96 9.92 -16.42
C SER A 126 2.91 8.99 -15.66
N ALA A 127 2.56 8.63 -14.43
CA ALA A 127 3.34 7.73 -13.59
C ALA A 127 2.49 6.54 -13.13
N GLU A 128 3.10 5.35 -13.08
CA GLU A 128 2.50 4.17 -12.49
C GLU A 128 3.57 3.28 -11.83
N LEU A 129 3.24 2.76 -10.66
CA LEU A 129 4.06 1.86 -9.87
C LEU A 129 3.24 0.65 -9.44
N ALA A 130 3.70 -0.56 -9.76
CA ALA A 130 3.03 -1.80 -9.41
C ALA A 130 3.82 -2.61 -8.38
N ALA A 131 3.14 -3.27 -7.44
CA ALA A 131 3.76 -4.23 -6.54
C ALA A 131 4.26 -5.46 -7.32
N GLN A 132 5.42 -5.99 -6.94
CA GLN A 132 5.95 -7.24 -7.50
C GLN A 132 5.12 -8.46 -7.07
N ARG A 133 4.50 -8.40 -5.89
CA ARG A 133 3.64 -9.45 -5.37
C ARG A 133 2.28 -9.41 -6.05
N THR A 134 1.89 -10.53 -6.65
CA THR A 134 0.63 -10.70 -7.40
C THR A 134 -0.32 -11.70 -6.76
N ASP A 135 0.00 -12.13 -5.55
CA ASP A 135 -0.68 -13.18 -4.80
C ASP A 135 -1.59 -12.63 -3.68
N LEU A 136 -1.88 -11.32 -3.69
CA LEU A 136 -2.67 -10.66 -2.66
C LEU A 136 -4.15 -11.02 -2.83
N LEU A 137 -4.71 -11.69 -1.83
CA LEU A 137 -6.12 -12.09 -1.80
C LEU A 137 -6.70 -11.76 -0.43
N TYR A 138 -7.72 -10.87 -0.42
CA TYR A 138 -8.32 -10.30 0.78
C TYR A 138 -7.28 -9.63 1.71
N GLY A 139 -7.65 -8.60 2.44
CA GLY A 139 -6.68 -7.91 3.28
C GLY A 139 -7.10 -6.52 3.70
N SER A 140 -6.23 -5.86 4.47
CA SER A 140 -6.27 -4.43 4.81
C SER A 140 -5.11 -3.73 4.09
N PHE A 141 -5.43 -2.81 3.20
CA PHE A 141 -4.49 -2.11 2.33
C PHE A 141 -4.51 -0.62 2.63
N ARG A 142 -3.36 -0.03 2.93
CA ARG A 142 -3.23 1.33 3.42
C ARG A 142 -2.15 2.10 2.69
N ILE A 143 -2.39 3.38 2.47
CA ILE A 143 -1.45 4.32 1.87
C ILE A 143 -1.43 5.62 2.64
N GLY A 144 -0.24 6.11 2.99
CA GLY A 144 -0.03 7.50 3.42
C GLY A 144 0.31 8.33 2.20
N VAL A 145 -0.54 9.28 1.81
CA VAL A 145 -0.37 10.00 0.55
C VAL A 145 -0.89 11.44 0.64
N LYS A 146 -0.19 12.34 -0.05
CA LYS A 146 -0.62 13.70 -0.35
C LYS A 146 -0.86 13.80 -1.85
N MET A 147 -2.07 14.22 -2.24
CA MET A 147 -2.46 14.38 -3.63
C MET A 147 -1.88 15.64 -4.25
N SER A 148 -1.97 15.77 -5.58
CA SER A 148 -1.62 17.01 -6.26
C SER A 148 -2.75 18.03 -6.19
N GLY A 149 -2.43 19.27 -5.85
CA GLY A 149 -3.35 20.40 -5.92
C GLY A 149 -3.54 20.96 -7.34
N ASP A 150 -2.67 20.57 -8.29
CA ASP A 150 -2.78 21.00 -9.70
C ASP A 150 -4.00 20.35 -10.36
N SER A 151 -4.98 21.17 -10.75
CA SER A 151 -6.19 20.68 -11.40
C SER A 151 -5.87 19.98 -12.74
N GLY A 152 -6.59 18.93 -13.04
CA GLY A 152 -6.44 18.22 -14.31
C GLY A 152 -5.75 16.87 -14.21
N THR A 153 -5.69 16.28 -13.00
CA THR A 153 -5.10 14.97 -12.77
C THR A 153 -6.02 14.05 -11.99
N CYS A 154 -5.76 12.74 -12.07
CA CYS A 154 -6.31 11.70 -11.23
C CYS A 154 -5.14 10.94 -10.58
N GLY A 155 -5.10 10.94 -9.24
CA GLY A 155 -4.24 10.06 -8.46
C GLY A 155 -5.04 8.85 -7.99
N ALA A 156 -4.46 7.64 -8.01
CA ALA A 156 -5.17 6.45 -7.56
C ALA A 156 -4.28 5.52 -6.74
N PHE A 157 -4.93 4.89 -5.76
CA PHE A 157 -4.46 3.75 -5.00
C PHE A 157 -5.45 2.61 -5.17
N PHE A 158 -5.00 1.49 -5.74
CA PHE A 158 -5.91 0.42 -6.10
C PHE A 158 -5.28 -0.97 -6.04
N TRP A 159 -6.15 -1.96 -5.91
CA TRP A 159 -5.81 -3.36 -6.12
C TRP A 159 -6.38 -3.83 -7.46
N PHE A 160 -5.57 -4.52 -8.24
CA PHE A 160 -5.88 -4.93 -9.61
C PHE A 160 -5.61 -6.41 -9.86
N ARG A 161 -6.57 -7.07 -10.46
CA ARG A 161 -6.43 -8.41 -11.05
C ARG A 161 -6.62 -8.39 -12.56
N ASN A 162 -7.70 -7.78 -12.99
CA ASN A 162 -8.09 -7.58 -14.39
C ASN A 162 -9.24 -6.56 -14.45
N ASN A 163 -9.68 -6.25 -15.65
CA ASN A 163 -10.70 -5.22 -15.92
C ASN A 163 -12.08 -5.44 -15.29
N SER A 164 -12.33 -6.59 -14.69
CA SER A 164 -13.59 -6.90 -14.00
C SER A 164 -13.39 -7.29 -12.53
N GLN A 165 -12.18 -7.18 -12.03
CA GLN A 165 -11.81 -7.37 -10.64
C GLN A 165 -10.75 -6.35 -10.25
N GLU A 166 -11.20 -5.19 -9.74
CA GLU A 166 -10.38 -4.06 -9.34
C GLU A 166 -11.08 -3.31 -8.20
N ILE A 167 -10.31 -2.78 -7.27
CA ILE A 167 -10.78 -2.01 -6.11
C ILE A 167 -10.03 -0.69 -6.11
N ASP A 168 -10.72 0.43 -6.33
CA ASP A 168 -10.11 1.73 -6.54
C ASP A 168 -10.50 2.76 -5.48
N MET A 169 -9.52 3.55 -5.07
CA MET A 169 -9.68 4.88 -4.48
C MET A 169 -9.06 5.89 -5.42
N GLU A 170 -9.90 6.67 -6.11
CA GLU A 170 -9.47 7.65 -7.12
C GLU A 170 -9.73 9.08 -6.67
N PHE A 171 -8.74 9.94 -6.84
CA PHE A 171 -8.72 11.31 -6.38
C PHE A 171 -8.59 12.25 -7.58
N LEU A 172 -9.68 12.91 -7.92
CA LEU A 172 -9.73 13.87 -9.03
C LEU A 172 -9.36 15.26 -8.52
N SER A 173 -8.21 15.80 -8.91
CA SER A 173 -7.73 17.08 -8.42
C SER A 173 -8.71 18.25 -8.66
N LYS A 174 -9.57 18.17 -9.68
CA LYS A 174 -10.66 19.11 -9.92
C LYS A 174 -11.75 19.14 -8.82
N GLN A 175 -11.79 18.10 -7.96
CA GLN A 175 -12.75 18.00 -6.85
C GLN A 175 -12.21 18.59 -5.53
N PHE A 176 -10.95 19.07 -5.51
CA PHE A 176 -10.35 19.62 -4.29
C PHE A 176 -10.62 21.12 -4.21
N ASN A 177 -11.33 21.54 -3.19
CA ASN A 177 -11.60 22.94 -2.90
C ASN A 177 -11.91 23.13 -1.41
N ASP A 178 -11.89 24.37 -0.95
CA ASP A 178 -12.03 24.73 0.48
C ASP A 178 -13.38 24.38 1.09
N SER A 179 -14.40 24.17 0.27
CA SER A 179 -15.76 23.88 0.74
C SER A 179 -16.15 22.41 0.64
N SER A 180 -15.47 21.67 -0.21
CA SER A 180 -15.75 20.24 -0.42
C SER A 180 -14.57 19.57 -1.12
N SER A 181 -14.17 18.41 -0.63
CA SER A 181 -13.25 17.52 -1.30
C SER A 181 -13.85 16.13 -1.33
N ALA A 182 -13.43 15.29 -2.27
CA ALA A 182 -14.02 13.97 -2.42
C ALA A 182 -13.00 12.93 -2.87
N VAL A 183 -13.30 11.68 -2.53
CA VAL A 183 -12.69 10.48 -3.08
C VAL A 183 -13.75 9.69 -3.87
N ASN A 184 -13.35 9.16 -5.01
CA ASN A 184 -14.19 8.30 -5.83
C ASN A 184 -13.81 6.85 -5.52
N LEU A 185 -14.77 6.10 -4.97
CA LEU A 185 -14.64 4.70 -4.62
C LEU A 185 -15.27 3.87 -5.74
N VAL A 186 -14.53 2.93 -6.30
CA VAL A 186 -14.97 2.15 -7.46
C VAL A 186 -14.63 0.68 -7.27
N LEU A 187 -15.55 -0.20 -7.63
CA LEU A 187 -15.24 -1.59 -7.92
C LEU A 187 -15.49 -1.84 -9.41
N GLN A 188 -14.42 -2.17 -10.15
CA GLN A 188 -14.60 -2.62 -11.52
C GLN A 188 -15.09 -4.07 -11.52
N THR A 189 -16.23 -4.26 -12.14
CA THR A 189 -16.98 -5.51 -12.15
C THR A 189 -17.28 -5.93 -13.59
N PRO A 190 -17.77 -7.15 -13.84
CA PRO A 190 -18.26 -7.51 -15.16
C PRO A 190 -19.35 -6.55 -15.69
N LEU A 191 -20.13 -5.92 -14.80
CA LEU A 191 -21.17 -4.95 -15.20
C LEU A 191 -20.56 -3.63 -15.66
N SER A 192 -19.64 -3.06 -14.89
CA SER A 192 -18.97 -1.82 -15.29
C SER A 192 -18.13 -2.02 -16.56
N MET A 193 -17.46 -3.16 -16.70
CA MET A 193 -16.71 -3.51 -17.91
C MET A 193 -17.64 -3.56 -19.14
N ALA A 194 -18.82 -4.20 -19.02
CA ALA A 194 -19.80 -4.26 -20.11
C ALA A 194 -20.39 -2.88 -20.44
N ALA A 195 -20.41 -1.95 -19.50
CA ALA A 195 -20.81 -0.55 -19.68
C ALA A 195 -19.66 0.37 -20.17
N GLY A 196 -18.54 -0.20 -20.65
CA GLY A 196 -17.37 0.58 -21.08
C GLY A 196 -16.57 1.16 -19.92
N PHE A 197 -16.54 0.48 -18.78
CA PHE A 197 -15.91 0.89 -17.53
C PHE A 197 -16.60 2.08 -16.84
N ASP A 198 -17.87 2.31 -17.13
CA ASP A 198 -18.69 3.27 -16.41
C ASP A 198 -19.45 2.58 -15.27
N ALA A 199 -18.97 2.75 -14.05
CA ALA A 199 -19.62 2.25 -12.83
C ALA A 199 -20.60 3.25 -12.22
N SER A 200 -20.72 4.49 -12.74
CA SER A 200 -21.40 5.63 -12.10
C SER A 200 -22.88 5.38 -11.76
N ASN A 201 -23.54 4.48 -12.47
CA ASN A 201 -24.94 4.11 -12.23
C ASN A 201 -25.10 2.76 -11.52
N THR A 202 -24.09 2.29 -10.84
CA THR A 202 -24.10 1.00 -10.12
C THR A 202 -23.93 1.22 -8.62
N ALA A 203 -24.18 0.18 -7.81
CA ALA A 203 -23.87 0.18 -6.39
C ALA A 203 -22.37 0.00 -6.11
N ASP A 204 -21.57 -0.19 -7.16
CA ASP A 204 -20.13 -0.41 -7.12
C ASP A 204 -19.34 0.89 -7.41
N PHE A 205 -20.04 2.05 -7.31
CA PHE A 205 -19.45 3.39 -7.42
C PHE A 205 -20.02 4.32 -6.35
N LYS A 206 -19.14 5.07 -5.72
CA LYS A 206 -19.54 6.08 -4.74
C LYS A 206 -18.57 7.24 -4.73
N VAL A 207 -19.08 8.46 -4.73
CA VAL A 207 -18.33 9.67 -4.41
C VAL A 207 -18.56 9.98 -2.94
N GLU A 208 -17.51 9.91 -2.13
CA GLU A 208 -17.56 10.22 -0.70
C GLU A 208 -16.87 11.54 -0.41
N ALA A 209 -17.54 12.41 0.38
CA ALA A 209 -16.99 13.66 0.82
C ALA A 209 -15.87 13.42 1.84
N LEU A 210 -14.79 14.18 1.72
CA LEU A 210 -13.70 14.22 2.69
C LEU A 210 -13.80 15.51 3.54
N PRO A 211 -13.57 15.41 4.86
CA PRO A 211 -13.62 16.59 5.73
C PRO A 211 -12.37 17.47 5.66
N PHE A 212 -11.45 17.17 4.73
CA PHE A 212 -10.17 17.85 4.52
C PHE A 212 -9.83 17.90 3.03
N ARG A 213 -8.82 18.69 2.67
CA ARG A 213 -8.25 18.72 1.32
C ARG A 213 -7.14 17.69 1.19
N PRO A 214 -7.24 16.75 0.24
CA PRO A 214 -6.22 15.70 0.04
C PRO A 214 -4.87 16.21 -0.46
N ASP A 215 -4.79 17.46 -0.89
CA ASP A 215 -3.60 18.09 -1.48
C ASP A 215 -2.85 19.01 -0.49
N GLU A 216 -3.38 19.27 0.69
CA GLU A 216 -2.73 20.14 1.68
C GLU A 216 -1.76 19.38 2.58
N GLU A 217 -2.17 18.21 3.07
CA GLU A 217 -1.40 17.37 3.98
C GLU A 217 -1.39 15.90 3.52
N PHE A 218 -0.54 15.09 4.15
CA PHE A 218 -0.61 13.65 3.98
C PHE A 218 -1.77 13.09 4.78
N HIS A 219 -2.52 12.16 4.19
CA HIS A 219 -3.60 11.44 4.84
C HIS A 219 -3.42 9.94 4.65
N GLU A 220 -3.92 9.11 5.57
CA GLU A 220 -4.00 7.68 5.37
C GLU A 220 -5.34 7.34 4.71
N TYR A 221 -5.28 6.68 3.55
CA TYR A 221 -6.46 6.04 2.94
C TYR A 221 -6.30 4.53 3.04
N ARG A 222 -7.42 3.86 3.27
CA ARG A 222 -7.44 2.43 3.51
C ARG A 222 -8.67 1.80 2.88
N PHE A 223 -8.50 0.60 2.33
CA PHE A 223 -9.60 -0.31 2.09
C PHE A 223 -9.34 -1.68 2.73
N ASP A 224 -10.38 -2.22 3.36
CA ASP A 224 -10.41 -3.57 3.88
C ASP A 224 -11.28 -4.42 2.97
N TRP A 225 -10.70 -5.46 2.43
CA TRP A 225 -11.33 -6.33 1.46
C TRP A 225 -11.48 -7.74 2.02
N SER A 226 -12.73 -8.19 2.11
CA SER A 226 -13.13 -9.54 2.52
C SER A 226 -13.97 -10.22 1.42
N PRO A 227 -14.26 -11.54 1.54
CA PRO A 227 -15.15 -12.22 0.60
C PRO A 227 -16.54 -11.57 0.46
N GLU A 228 -16.99 -10.87 1.48
CA GLU A 228 -18.37 -10.36 1.57
C GLU A 228 -18.47 -8.89 1.17
N LYS A 229 -17.41 -8.11 1.37
CA LYS A 229 -17.45 -6.66 1.17
C LYS A 229 -16.07 -6.03 1.01
N VAL A 230 -16.09 -4.80 0.51
CA VAL A 230 -14.96 -3.86 0.58
C VAL A 230 -15.38 -2.65 1.41
N SER A 231 -14.64 -2.36 2.47
CA SER A 231 -14.85 -1.21 3.37
C SER A 231 -13.77 -0.17 3.15
N PHE A 232 -14.13 1.10 3.03
CA PHE A 232 -13.21 2.20 2.75
C PHE A 232 -13.10 3.16 3.93
N TYR A 233 -11.90 3.71 4.15
CA TYR A 233 -11.58 4.59 5.27
C TYR A 233 -10.65 5.73 4.85
N ALA A 234 -10.71 6.85 5.57
CA ALA A 234 -9.71 7.92 5.54
C ALA A 234 -9.36 8.32 6.98
N ASP A 235 -8.07 8.43 7.32
CA ASP A 235 -7.54 8.71 8.66
C ASP A 235 -8.23 7.88 9.75
N GLY A 236 -8.40 6.58 9.48
CA GLY A 236 -9.05 5.64 10.37
C GLY A 236 -10.58 5.79 10.49
N GLN A 237 -11.18 6.80 9.86
CA GLN A 237 -12.64 7.00 9.85
C GLN A 237 -13.26 6.22 8.68
N TRP A 238 -14.31 5.47 9.00
CA TRP A 238 -15.09 4.77 8.00
C TRP A 238 -15.77 5.74 7.03
N LEU A 239 -15.71 5.42 5.73
CA LEU A 239 -16.35 6.19 4.66
C LEU A 239 -17.56 5.43 4.08
N HIS A 240 -17.34 4.21 3.59
CA HIS A 240 -18.35 3.46 2.85
C HIS A 240 -18.08 1.96 2.82
N ASP A 241 -19.14 1.16 2.73
CA ASP A 241 -19.07 -0.28 2.46
C ASP A 241 -19.70 -0.60 1.09
N MET A 242 -18.99 -1.34 0.25
CA MET A 242 -19.53 -1.96 -0.97
C MET A 242 -19.73 -3.45 -0.72
N THR A 243 -21.00 -3.91 -0.79
CA THR A 243 -21.38 -5.28 -0.42
C THR A 243 -21.97 -6.09 -1.56
N ARG A 244 -22.20 -5.45 -2.72
CA ARG A 244 -22.86 -6.12 -3.85
C ARG A 244 -21.92 -7.01 -4.64
N TYR A 245 -20.67 -6.61 -4.74
CA TYR A 245 -19.62 -7.33 -5.42
C TYR A 245 -18.34 -7.26 -4.59
N SER A 246 -17.65 -8.38 -4.48
CA SER A 246 -16.31 -8.44 -3.93
C SER A 246 -15.43 -9.25 -4.87
N PRO A 247 -14.28 -8.74 -5.33
CA PRO A 247 -13.32 -9.53 -6.08
C PRO A 247 -12.94 -10.79 -5.31
N ASN A 248 -12.63 -11.88 -6.03
CA ASN A 248 -12.40 -13.19 -5.40
C ASN A 248 -11.17 -13.93 -5.95
N SER A 249 -10.32 -13.24 -6.66
CA SER A 249 -9.09 -13.79 -7.24
C SER A 249 -7.88 -13.00 -6.77
N PRO A 250 -6.67 -13.59 -6.69
CA PRO A 250 -5.49 -12.84 -6.27
C PRO A 250 -5.04 -11.82 -7.31
N GLY A 251 -4.47 -10.72 -6.85
CA GLY A 251 -3.97 -9.63 -7.66
C GLY A 251 -2.82 -8.89 -6.99
N HIS A 252 -2.62 -7.63 -7.34
CA HIS A 252 -1.52 -6.80 -6.85
C HIS A 252 -1.96 -5.36 -6.61
N LEU A 253 -1.20 -4.64 -5.78
CA LEU A 253 -1.38 -3.21 -5.57
C LEU A 253 -0.75 -2.41 -6.72
N VAL A 254 -1.42 -1.33 -7.09
CA VAL A 254 -0.95 -0.35 -8.06
C VAL A 254 -1.20 1.06 -7.54
N LEU A 255 -0.27 1.95 -7.84
CA LEU A 255 -0.37 3.38 -7.63
C LEU A 255 -0.21 4.05 -8.97
N ASN A 256 -1.08 4.99 -9.32
CA ASN A 256 -0.85 5.80 -10.50
C ASN A 256 -1.25 7.27 -10.30
N HIS A 257 -0.66 8.12 -11.15
CA HIS A 257 -1.02 9.53 -11.27
C HIS A 257 -1.03 9.87 -12.76
N TRP A 258 -2.18 10.30 -13.27
CA TRP A 258 -2.40 10.43 -14.70
C TRP A 258 -3.39 11.54 -15.07
N SER A 259 -3.43 11.87 -16.37
CA SER A 259 -4.44 12.70 -16.99
C SER A 259 -4.75 12.17 -18.39
N ASN A 260 -5.98 12.35 -18.85
CA ASN A 260 -6.41 12.03 -20.22
C ASN A 260 -7.25 13.16 -20.86
N GLY A 261 -7.43 14.28 -20.14
CA GLY A 261 -8.22 15.41 -20.64
C GLY A 261 -9.74 15.22 -20.58
N ASP A 262 -10.25 14.11 -20.05
CA ASP A 262 -11.68 13.89 -19.91
C ASP A 262 -12.26 14.83 -18.84
N SER A 263 -13.09 15.77 -19.27
CA SER A 263 -13.72 16.75 -18.41
C SER A 263 -14.62 16.16 -17.32
N LEU A 264 -15.13 14.94 -17.54
CA LEU A 264 -15.95 14.21 -16.58
C LEU A 264 -15.11 13.46 -15.53
N TRP A 265 -13.83 13.17 -15.84
CA TRP A 265 -12.95 12.44 -14.93
C TRP A 265 -11.72 13.27 -14.54
N SER A 266 -10.52 12.99 -15.08
CA SER A 266 -9.31 13.70 -14.68
C SER A 266 -9.32 15.18 -14.98
N ALA A 267 -10.09 15.63 -16.00
CA ALA A 267 -9.90 16.89 -16.69
C ALA A 267 -8.47 17.02 -17.26
N GLY A 268 -7.91 18.20 -17.40
CA GLY A 268 -6.51 18.40 -17.80
C GLY A 268 -6.28 18.48 -19.31
N PRO A 269 -5.02 18.43 -19.76
CA PRO A 269 -3.81 18.24 -18.95
C PRO A 269 -3.64 19.33 -17.88
N PRO A 270 -2.83 19.09 -16.82
CA PRO A 270 -2.54 20.11 -15.83
C PRO A 270 -1.71 21.24 -16.45
N GLN A 271 -1.79 22.46 -15.89
CA GLN A 271 -1.09 23.63 -16.44
C GLN A 271 0.40 23.68 -16.06
N SER A 272 0.78 23.01 -14.98
CA SER A 272 2.14 22.78 -14.52
C SER A 272 2.33 21.30 -14.23
N ASP A 273 3.58 20.84 -14.15
CA ASP A 273 3.88 19.48 -13.74
C ASP A 273 3.28 19.21 -12.35
N ALA A 274 2.46 18.19 -12.25
CA ALA A 274 1.69 17.84 -11.06
C ALA A 274 2.32 16.62 -10.37
N VAL A 275 2.38 16.63 -9.03
CA VAL A 275 2.98 15.55 -8.25
C VAL A 275 2.04 15.04 -7.16
N MET A 276 1.90 13.73 -7.07
CA MET A 276 1.34 13.00 -5.95
C MET A 276 2.49 12.37 -5.18
N THR A 277 2.54 12.53 -3.85
CA THR A 277 3.64 12.03 -3.02
C THR A 277 3.13 11.02 -2.00
N VAL A 278 3.77 9.84 -1.96
CA VAL A 278 3.41 8.73 -1.08
C VAL A 278 4.47 8.56 -0.01
N SER A 279 4.07 8.60 1.25
CA SER A 279 4.97 8.41 2.39
C SER A 279 5.17 6.92 2.74
N TYR A 280 4.12 6.10 2.65
CA TYR A 280 4.20 4.66 2.89
C TYR A 280 3.07 3.87 2.22
N ILE A 281 3.29 2.57 2.09
CA ILE A 281 2.27 1.54 1.84
C ILE A 281 2.35 0.51 2.97
N LYS A 282 1.18 0.06 3.45
CA LYS A 282 1.03 -1.09 4.34
C LYS A 282 -0.08 -1.98 3.82
N ALA A 283 0.25 -3.22 3.56
CA ALA A 283 -0.69 -4.24 3.14
C ALA A 283 -0.55 -5.47 4.04
N TYR A 284 -1.65 -5.89 4.63
CA TYR A 284 -1.79 -7.11 5.41
C TYR A 284 -2.83 -7.96 4.73
N PHE A 285 -2.49 -9.16 4.29
CA PHE A 285 -3.32 -9.90 3.36
C PHE A 285 -3.12 -11.40 3.46
N ASN A 286 -4.03 -12.16 2.87
CA ASN A 286 -3.86 -13.58 2.67
C ASN A 286 -3.13 -13.83 1.34
N SER A 287 -2.07 -14.60 1.40
CA SER A 287 -1.34 -14.99 0.19
C SER A 287 -2.03 -16.16 -0.50
N SER A 288 -2.19 -16.08 -1.80
CA SER A 288 -2.63 -17.22 -2.63
C SER A 288 -1.48 -18.13 -3.07
N ASP A 289 -0.22 -17.77 -2.75
CA ASP A 289 0.96 -18.60 -3.03
C ASP A 289 0.99 -19.83 -2.10
N PRO A 290 0.94 -21.05 -2.63
CA PRO A 290 0.96 -22.27 -1.84
C PRO A 290 2.16 -22.41 -0.91
N ALA A 291 3.35 -21.95 -1.33
CA ALA A 291 4.55 -22.02 -0.50
C ALA A 291 4.45 -21.10 0.73
N ARG A 292 3.81 -19.95 0.59
CA ARG A 292 3.56 -19.03 1.70
C ARG A 292 2.47 -19.55 2.64
N GLN A 293 1.44 -20.17 2.09
CA GLN A 293 0.40 -20.84 2.89
C GLN A 293 0.99 -22.01 3.72
N GLU A 294 1.87 -22.81 3.11
CA GLU A 294 2.59 -23.88 3.81
C GLU A 294 3.52 -23.32 4.91
N ALA A 295 4.25 -22.25 4.61
CA ALA A 295 5.10 -21.56 5.58
C ALA A 295 4.28 -20.98 6.76
N TYR A 296 3.12 -20.43 6.48
CA TYR A 296 2.20 -19.98 7.52
C TYR A 296 1.69 -21.14 8.39
N ALA A 297 1.22 -22.23 7.78
CA ALA A 297 0.76 -23.40 8.50
C ALA A 297 1.85 -24.04 9.38
N ALA A 298 3.11 -24.00 8.93
CA ALA A 298 4.25 -24.49 9.70
C ALA A 298 4.57 -23.58 10.91
N ARG A 299 4.45 -22.26 10.75
CA ARG A 299 4.73 -21.26 11.80
C ARG A 299 3.59 -21.14 12.80
N CYS A 300 2.33 -21.31 12.34
CA CYS A 300 1.13 -21.27 13.16
C CYS A 300 0.28 -22.55 12.96
N PRO A 301 0.73 -23.72 13.48
CA PRO A 301 0.03 -24.99 13.30
C PRO A 301 -1.31 -25.06 14.06
N THR A 302 -1.46 -24.23 15.07
CA THR A 302 -2.70 -24.01 15.82
C THR A 302 -2.85 -22.53 16.07
N LEU A 303 -3.98 -21.97 15.65
CA LEU A 303 -4.24 -20.56 15.86
C LEU A 303 -4.18 -20.19 17.34
N ASN A 304 -3.23 -19.35 17.69
CA ASN A 304 -3.10 -18.74 19.01
C ASN A 304 -3.39 -17.24 18.88
N PRO A 305 -4.51 -16.72 19.40
CA PRO A 305 -4.85 -15.31 19.33
C PRO A 305 -3.77 -14.38 19.92
N ASN A 306 -2.99 -14.85 20.88
CA ASN A 306 -1.89 -14.07 21.47
C ASN A 306 -0.68 -13.91 20.55
N GLU A 307 -0.64 -14.65 19.45
CA GLU A 307 0.36 -14.57 18.39
C GLU A 307 -0.17 -13.90 17.11
N VAL A 308 -1.33 -13.29 17.20
CA VAL A 308 -1.92 -12.42 16.16
C VAL A 308 -1.71 -10.97 16.58
N CYS A 309 -1.06 -10.20 15.73
CA CYS A 309 -0.81 -8.78 16.00
C CYS A 309 -1.97 -7.91 15.53
N GLU A 310 -2.38 -6.98 16.39
CA GLU A 310 -3.32 -5.94 15.99
C GLU A 310 -2.59 -4.91 15.12
N ILE A 311 -3.21 -4.60 13.97
CA ILE A 311 -2.70 -3.58 13.05
C ILE A 311 -3.08 -2.21 13.60
N PRO A 312 -2.13 -1.33 13.96
CA PRO A 312 -2.44 -0.02 14.51
C PRO A 312 -3.26 0.84 13.54
N ASN A 313 -4.29 1.51 14.05
CA ASN A 313 -5.02 2.51 13.28
C ASN A 313 -4.23 3.82 13.21
N GLN A 314 -4.11 4.37 12.00
CA GLN A 314 -3.58 5.70 11.77
C GLN A 314 -4.75 6.70 11.74
N THR A 315 -4.99 7.39 12.84
CA THR A 315 -6.11 8.34 12.99
C THR A 315 -5.67 9.80 12.91
N THR A 316 -4.37 10.04 12.85
CA THR A 316 -3.77 11.37 12.71
C THR A 316 -3.04 11.41 11.37
N PRO A 317 -3.21 12.45 10.55
CA PRO A 317 -2.53 12.60 9.28
C PRO A 317 -1.01 12.38 9.41
N PRO A 318 -0.39 11.50 8.62
CA PRO A 318 1.04 11.17 8.72
C PRO A 318 1.89 12.21 7.98
N ASP A 319 1.90 13.45 8.44
CA ASP A 319 2.61 14.55 7.78
C ASP A 319 4.12 14.46 7.96
N SER A 320 4.85 14.35 6.85
CA SER A 320 6.31 14.37 6.80
C SER A 320 6.87 15.76 6.41
N SER A 321 6.00 16.74 6.14
CA SER A 321 6.40 18.04 5.61
C SER A 321 6.79 19.04 6.70
N GLY A 322 7.79 19.86 6.40
CA GLY A 322 8.04 21.16 6.98
C GLY A 322 8.83 21.24 8.28
N ALA A 323 9.17 22.49 8.61
CA ALA A 323 9.96 22.87 9.79
C ALA A 323 9.24 22.61 11.12
N ASN A 324 7.93 22.46 11.07
CA ASN A 324 7.09 22.11 12.21
C ASN A 324 6.76 20.60 12.21
N GLY A 325 7.59 19.80 11.56
CA GLY A 325 7.41 18.39 11.28
C GLY A 325 6.60 17.67 12.33
N ASN A 326 5.43 17.25 11.93
CA ASN A 326 4.54 16.49 12.77
C ASN A 326 5.17 15.09 12.98
N GLN A 327 5.50 14.73 14.22
CA GLN A 327 6.04 13.41 14.54
C GLN A 327 5.06 12.27 14.20
N THR A 328 3.85 12.58 13.79
CA THR A 328 2.87 11.62 13.27
C THR A 328 3.29 10.97 11.95
N ALA A 329 4.28 11.54 11.24
CA ALA A 329 4.92 10.86 10.11
C ALA A 329 5.57 9.54 10.50
N HIS A 330 5.99 9.41 11.77
CA HIS A 330 6.47 8.16 12.32
C HIS A 330 5.29 7.20 12.54
N THR A 331 5.10 6.30 11.59
CA THR A 331 4.11 5.24 11.67
C THR A 331 4.75 3.93 12.11
N TYR A 332 3.98 3.05 12.73
CA TYR A 332 4.47 1.74 13.11
C TYR A 332 4.54 0.80 11.90
N PHE A 333 5.69 0.11 11.73
CA PHE A 333 5.90 -0.92 10.73
C PHE A 333 6.35 -2.20 11.44
N PHE A 334 5.61 -3.28 11.27
CA PHE A 334 6.04 -4.60 11.75
C PHE A 334 7.34 -5.05 11.08
N SER A 335 7.54 -4.66 9.83
CA SER A 335 8.74 -4.95 9.06
C SER A 335 10.03 -4.35 9.64
N LEU A 336 9.92 -3.29 10.42
CA LEU A 336 11.08 -2.66 11.10
C LEU A 336 11.40 -3.33 12.42
N ASP A 337 10.50 -4.11 12.98
CA ASP A 337 10.69 -4.90 14.18
C ASP A 337 10.83 -6.39 13.84
N THR A 338 12.06 -6.80 13.57
CA THR A 338 12.39 -8.19 13.21
C THR A 338 12.06 -9.21 14.31
N GLY A 339 11.86 -8.75 15.56
CA GLY A 339 11.38 -9.58 16.65
C GLY A 339 9.93 -10.01 16.49
N HIS A 340 9.10 -9.21 15.80
CA HIS A 340 7.68 -9.50 15.59
C HIS A 340 7.40 -10.38 14.36
N THR A 341 8.28 -10.34 13.35
CA THR A 341 8.06 -11.05 12.08
C THR A 341 9.28 -11.87 11.62
N PRO A 342 9.89 -12.71 12.49
CA PRO A 342 11.19 -13.33 12.21
C PRO A 342 11.19 -14.26 11.00
N ASN A 343 10.04 -14.86 10.67
CA ASN A 343 9.90 -15.84 9.59
C ASN A 343 9.18 -15.29 8.34
N GLN A 344 8.94 -13.99 8.29
CA GLN A 344 8.25 -13.39 7.15
C GLN A 344 9.22 -12.70 6.20
N THR A 345 8.94 -12.80 4.91
CA THR A 345 9.66 -12.03 3.90
C THR A 345 9.16 -10.59 3.93
N VAL A 346 10.06 -9.69 4.28
CA VAL A 346 9.78 -8.26 4.35
C VAL A 346 10.54 -7.55 3.24
N TYR A 347 9.82 -6.80 2.42
CA TYR A 347 10.39 -5.91 1.42
C TYR A 347 10.64 -4.55 2.06
N ASN A 348 11.89 -4.31 2.47
CA ASN A 348 12.33 -3.01 3.00
C ASN A 348 13.75 -2.72 2.53
N ALA A 349 13.95 -1.58 1.87
CA ALA A 349 15.26 -1.19 1.35
C ALA A 349 16.33 -1.01 2.42
N THR A 350 15.94 -0.71 3.68
CA THR A 350 16.86 -0.59 4.80
C THR A 350 17.34 -1.95 5.31
N ASN A 351 16.62 -3.03 5.05
CA ASN A 351 16.92 -4.39 5.51
C ASN A 351 17.63 -5.26 4.46
N ALA A 352 17.93 -4.75 3.28
CA ALA A 352 18.65 -5.49 2.24
C ALA A 352 20.05 -5.98 2.68
N THR A 353 20.55 -5.50 3.82
CA THR A 353 21.82 -5.93 4.42
C THR A 353 21.67 -6.87 5.61
N HIS A 354 20.44 -7.16 6.09
CA HIS A 354 20.23 -7.93 7.33
C HIS A 354 19.18 -9.03 7.26
N SER A 355 18.58 -9.32 6.12
CA SER A 355 17.79 -10.54 5.97
C SER A 355 18.75 -11.72 5.87
N GLY A 356 19.18 -12.21 7.01
CA GLY A 356 19.69 -13.56 7.15
C GLY A 356 18.55 -14.54 6.86
N ALA A 357 18.20 -14.68 5.58
CA ALA A 357 17.48 -15.84 5.13
C ALA A 357 18.41 -17.04 5.37
N THR A 358 18.21 -17.75 6.45
CA THR A 358 18.70 -19.10 6.59
C THR A 358 18.02 -19.93 5.51
N SER A 359 18.61 -19.89 4.31
CA SER A 359 18.29 -20.87 3.27
C SER A 359 18.62 -22.24 3.85
N ILE A 360 17.61 -23.04 4.09
CA ILE A 360 17.77 -24.49 4.18
C ILE A 360 18.13 -24.96 2.77
N LEU A 361 19.39 -24.79 2.40
CA LEU A 361 19.98 -25.46 1.24
C LEU A 361 20.49 -26.80 1.73
N GLY A 362 19.65 -27.81 1.57
CA GLY A 362 20.11 -29.19 1.47
C GLY A 362 21.10 -29.27 0.34
N ALA A 363 22.27 -29.82 0.66
CA ALA A 363 23.39 -30.04 -0.22
C ALA A 363 22.98 -30.78 -1.50
N SER A 364 23.20 -30.17 -2.69
CA SER A 364 23.32 -30.90 -3.96
C SER A 364 24.15 -30.10 -4.95
N ARG A 365 25.35 -30.61 -5.17
CA ARG A 365 26.26 -30.58 -6.34
C ARG A 365 26.10 -29.49 -7.39
N SER A 366 27.19 -28.72 -7.50
CA SER A 366 27.58 -27.86 -8.61
C SER A 366 27.37 -28.48 -10.00
N VAL A 367 26.61 -27.78 -10.85
CA VAL A 367 26.77 -27.78 -12.31
C VAL A 367 26.64 -26.31 -12.75
N SER A 368 27.76 -25.76 -13.23
CA SER A 368 27.83 -24.49 -13.91
C SER A 368 27.18 -24.61 -15.29
N LEU A 369 26.09 -23.90 -15.52
CA LEU A 369 25.59 -23.60 -16.85
C LEU A 369 25.26 -22.11 -16.91
N LEU A 370 26.07 -21.40 -17.67
CA LEU A 370 25.76 -20.07 -18.20
C LEU A 370 24.51 -20.21 -19.09
N ALA A 371 23.40 -19.68 -18.64
CA ALA A 371 22.23 -19.51 -19.47
C ALA A 371 21.76 -18.06 -19.32
N SER A 372 21.81 -17.36 -20.45
CA SER A 372 21.25 -16.04 -20.69
C SER A 372 19.78 -16.00 -20.28
N MET A 373 19.42 -15.09 -19.38
CA MET A 373 18.03 -14.79 -19.06
C MET A 373 17.38 -14.08 -20.25
N PRO A 374 16.23 -14.54 -20.74
CA PRO A 374 15.42 -13.73 -21.62
C PRO A 374 14.68 -12.67 -20.80
N LEU A 375 14.79 -11.46 -21.26
CA LEU A 375 13.98 -10.32 -20.85
C LEU A 375 12.52 -10.63 -21.20
N PHE A 376 11.70 -10.99 -20.24
CA PHE A 376 10.25 -11.05 -20.45
C PHE A 376 9.68 -9.64 -20.44
N VAL A 377 9.61 -9.04 -21.63
CA VAL A 377 8.72 -7.92 -21.90
C VAL A 377 7.32 -8.52 -21.96
N VAL A 378 6.51 -8.30 -20.95
CA VAL A 378 5.08 -8.61 -21.01
C VAL A 378 4.44 -7.53 -21.86
N ILE A 379 4.39 -7.77 -23.18
CA ILE A 379 3.56 -6.99 -24.08
C ILE A 379 2.13 -7.52 -23.91
N LEU A 380 1.32 -6.81 -23.15
CA LEU A 380 -0.14 -6.98 -23.15
C LEU A 380 -0.67 -6.46 -24.50
N THR A 381 -0.67 -7.33 -25.50
CA THR A 381 -1.39 -7.07 -26.74
C THR A 381 -2.88 -7.23 -26.51
N TRP A 382 -3.58 -6.10 -26.50
CA TRP A 382 -5.04 -6.06 -26.56
C TRP A 382 -5.49 -6.43 -27.97
N THR A 383 -5.95 -7.65 -28.17
CA THR A 383 -6.71 -8.00 -29.37
C THR A 383 -8.17 -7.69 -29.10
N PHE A 384 -8.67 -6.61 -29.68
CA PHE A 384 -10.11 -6.39 -29.85
C PHE A 384 -10.60 -7.29 -30.98
N ALA A 385 -11.49 -8.21 -30.68
CA ALA A 385 -12.41 -8.75 -31.68
C ALA A 385 -13.68 -7.88 -31.68
N LEU A 386 -14.14 -7.57 -32.87
CA LEU A 386 -15.33 -6.78 -33.26
C LEU A 386 -16.60 -7.18 -32.53
#